data_3d12c01a8aa67970c2d0de0618a8958c
#
_entry.id   3d12c01a8aa67970c2d0de0618a8958c
#
_cell.length_a   1.000
_cell.length_b   1.000
_cell.length_c   1.000
_cell.angle_alpha   90.00
_cell.angle_beta   90.00
_cell.angle_gamma   90.00
#
_symmetry.space_group_name_H-M   'P 1'
#
loop_
_entity.id
_entity.type
_entity.pdbx_description
1 polymer ?
#
loop_
_entity_poly.entity_id
_entity_poly.type
_entity_poly.pdbx_seq_one_letter_code
_entity_poly.pdbx_strand_id
1 'polypeptide(L)' 'MEDRQWLGVKELADTVGVSRQTLIYYDSIDLFKPEFIDTNGYRKYSISQIMELREILF' A
#
# COMPACT_ATOMS: atom_id res chain seq x y z
N MET A 1 -2.46 23.49 7.10
CA MET A 1 -2.44 22.22 7.75
C MET A 1 -2.48 21.08 6.77
N GLU A 2 -1.61 20.22 6.94
CA GLU A 2 -1.44 19.10 6.07
C GLU A 2 -2.36 17.98 6.47
N ASP A 3 -3.21 17.58 5.59
CA ASP A 3 -4.17 16.56 5.91
C ASP A 3 -3.88 15.28 5.18
N ARG A 4 -2.65 14.96 5.17
CA ARG A 4 -2.21 13.79 4.49
C ARG A 4 -2.73 12.53 5.16
N GLN A 5 -3.29 11.65 4.39
CA GLN A 5 -3.76 10.38 4.88
C GLN A 5 -2.90 9.26 4.37
N TRP A 6 -2.58 8.36 5.28
CA TRP A 6 -1.79 7.18 4.94
C TRP A 6 -2.65 5.95 5.14
N LEU A 7 -2.55 5.02 4.22
CA LEU A 7 -3.26 3.76 4.31
C LEU A 7 -2.34 2.69 4.83
N GLY A 8 -2.85 1.87 5.75
CA GLY A 8 -2.14 0.68 6.15
C GLY A 8 -2.31 -0.39 5.08
N VAL A 9 -1.57 -1.50 5.24
CA VAL A 9 -1.62 -2.56 4.25
C VAL A 9 -3.02 -3.16 4.18
N LYS A 10 -3.70 -3.30 5.32
CA LYS A 10 -5.05 -3.86 5.32
C LYS A 10 -6.04 -2.94 4.61
N GLU A 11 -5.94 -1.65 4.89
CA GLU A 11 -6.84 -0.69 4.28
C GLU A 11 -6.69 -0.67 2.77
N LEU A 12 -5.45 -0.67 2.30
CA LEU A 12 -5.20 -0.64 0.87
C LEU A 12 -5.67 -1.94 0.22
N ALA A 13 -5.38 -3.08 0.86
CA ALA A 13 -5.81 -4.37 0.34
C ALA A 13 -7.32 -4.41 0.20
N ASP A 14 -8.04 -3.96 1.23
CA ASP A 14 -9.50 -3.93 1.19
C ASP A 14 -10.01 -3.01 0.10
N THR A 15 -9.36 -1.88 -0.09
CA THR A 15 -9.78 -0.88 -1.07
C THR A 15 -9.70 -1.42 -2.49
N VAL A 16 -8.65 -2.17 -2.81
CA VAL A 16 -8.46 -2.67 -4.17
C VAL A 16 -8.93 -4.11 -4.35
N GLY A 17 -9.30 -4.78 -3.27
CA GLY A 17 -9.87 -6.12 -3.37
C GLY A 17 -8.85 -7.24 -3.45
N VAL A 18 -7.72 -7.10 -2.78
CA VAL A 18 -6.73 -8.17 -2.71
C VAL A 18 -6.44 -8.48 -1.24
N SER A 19 -5.67 -9.53 -0.99
CA SER A 19 -5.30 -9.88 0.37
C SER A 19 -4.09 -9.08 0.80
N ARG A 20 -3.92 -8.97 2.12
CA ARG A 20 -2.72 -8.33 2.67
C ARG A 20 -1.47 -9.07 2.23
N GLN A 21 -1.54 -10.38 2.16
CA GLN A 21 -0.42 -11.20 1.75
C GLN A 21 0.07 -10.80 0.36
N THR A 22 -0.87 -10.48 -0.52
CA THR A 22 -0.52 -10.06 -1.88
C THR A 22 0.35 -8.81 -1.84
N LEU A 23 -0.01 -7.84 -1.02
CA LEU A 23 0.75 -6.60 -0.95
C LEU A 23 2.12 -6.83 -0.31
N ILE A 24 2.18 -7.70 0.69
CA ILE A 24 3.46 -8.01 1.33
C ILE A 24 4.36 -8.72 0.33
N TYR A 25 3.80 -9.61 -0.46
CA TYR A 25 4.55 -10.31 -1.49
C TYR A 25 5.09 -9.32 -2.54
N TYR A 26 4.24 -8.38 -2.98
CA TYR A 26 4.66 -7.38 -3.96
C TYR A 26 5.80 -6.54 -3.43
N ASP A 27 5.77 -6.21 -2.14
CA ASP A 27 6.87 -5.47 -1.53
C ASP A 27 8.15 -6.31 -1.56
N SER A 28 8.04 -7.60 -1.28
CA SER A 28 9.23 -8.46 -1.20
C SER A 28 9.91 -8.64 -2.54
N ILE A 29 9.19 -8.52 -3.64
CA ILE A 29 9.76 -8.68 -4.97
C ILE A 29 9.96 -7.34 -5.67
N ASP A 30 9.85 -6.23 -4.92
CA ASP A 30 10.05 -4.87 -5.42
C ASP A 30 9.09 -4.49 -6.53
N LEU A 31 7.93 -5.13 -6.57
CA LEU A 31 6.93 -4.79 -7.59
C LEU A 31 6.11 -3.58 -7.18
N PHE A 32 5.72 -3.52 -5.91
CA PHE A 32 4.90 -2.43 -5.40
C PHE A 32 5.22 -2.25 -3.93
N LYS A 33 5.83 -1.12 -3.60
CA LYS A 33 6.33 -0.90 -2.24
C LYS A 33 5.59 0.24 -1.57
N PRO A 34 5.49 0.21 -0.24
CA PRO A 34 4.86 1.33 0.47
C PRO A 34 5.68 2.60 0.33
N GLU A 35 5.01 3.71 0.57
CA GLU A 35 5.68 5.00 0.54
C GLU A 35 6.78 5.04 1.60
N PHE A 36 6.49 4.48 2.77
CA PHE A 36 7.49 4.34 3.83
C PHE A 36 6.99 3.32 4.84
N ILE A 37 7.90 2.92 5.73
CA ILE A 37 7.55 2.05 6.86
C ILE A 37 7.78 2.88 8.10
N ASP A 38 6.77 2.95 8.97
CA ASP A 38 6.86 3.83 10.13
C ASP A 38 7.75 3.22 11.21
N THR A 39 7.92 3.95 12.30
CA THR A 39 8.83 3.54 13.34
C THR A 39 8.39 2.27 14.05
N ASN A 40 7.13 1.90 13.91
CA ASN A 40 6.60 0.67 14.50
C ASN A 40 6.64 -0.50 13.52
N GLY A 41 7.18 -0.29 12.34
CA GLY A 41 7.29 -1.35 11.36
C GLY A 41 6.07 -1.53 10.47
N TYR A 42 5.13 -0.59 10.50
CA TYR A 42 3.93 -0.69 9.67
C TYR A 42 4.15 -0.03 8.33
N ARG A 43 3.68 -0.71 7.28
CA ARG A 43 3.76 -0.18 5.93
C ARG A 43 2.70 0.91 5.75
N LYS A 44 3.11 2.02 5.13
CA LYS A 44 2.23 3.16 4.90
C LYS A 44 2.21 3.49 3.42
N TYR A 45 1.02 3.50 2.86
CA TYR A 45 0.81 3.75 1.43
C TYR A 45 0.08 5.08 1.28
N SER A 46 0.38 5.80 0.21
CA SER A 46 -0.30 7.05 -0.07
C SER A 46 -1.58 6.79 -0.86
N ILE A 47 -2.47 7.78 -0.85
CA ILE A 47 -3.71 7.68 -1.61
C ILE A 47 -3.43 7.50 -3.09
N SER A 48 -2.42 8.17 -3.61
CA SER A 48 -2.09 8.06 -5.03
C SER A 48 -1.64 6.65 -5.39
N GLN A 49 -1.17 5.87 -4.44
CA GLN A 49 -0.76 4.50 -4.71
C GLN A 49 -1.93 3.58 -5.01
N ILE A 50 -3.15 4.00 -4.68
CA ILE A 50 -4.32 3.21 -5.05
C ILE A 50 -4.38 3.06 -6.57
N MET A 51 -4.21 4.16 -7.30
CA MET A 51 -4.23 4.11 -8.76
C MET A 51 -3.06 3.31 -9.30
N GLU A 52 -1.90 3.52 -8.71
CA GLU A 52 -0.72 2.80 -9.13
C GLU A 52 -0.91 1.29 -9.00
N LEU A 53 -1.46 0.87 -7.87
CA LEU A 53 -1.69 -0.55 -7.64
C LEU A 53 -2.71 -1.11 -8.60
N ARG A 54 -3.77 -0.34 -8.89
CA ARG A 54 -4.77 -0.80 -9.84
C ARG A 54 -4.18 -1.03 -11.22
N GLU A 55 -3.22 -0.21 -11.61
CA GLU A 55 -2.56 -0.39 -12.89
C GLU A 55 -1.76 -1.69 -12.93
N ILE A 56 -1.18 -2.05 -11.80
CA ILE A 56 -0.44 -3.31 -11.70
C ILE A 56 -1.40 -4.50 -11.79
N LEU A 57 -2.55 -4.39 -11.14
CA LEU A 57 -3.50 -5.50 -11.06
C LEU A 57 -4.32 -5.69 -12.34
N PHE A 58 -4.44 -4.66 -13.12
CA PHE A 58 -5.22 -4.68 -14.35
C PHE A 58 -4.38 -4.19 -15.52
#